data_7e52490ce030ffc09a7a80e689be84e1
#
_entry.id   7e52490ce030ffc09a7a80e689be84e1
#
_cell.length_a   1.000
_cell.length_b   1.000
_cell.length_c   1.000
_cell.angle_alpha   90.00
_cell.angle_beta   90.00
_cell.angle_gamma   90.00
#
_symmetry.space_group_name_H-M   'P 1'
#
loop_
_entity.id
_entity.type
_entity.pdbx_description
1 polymer ?
#
loop_
_entity_poly.entity_id
_entity_poly.type
_entity_poly.pdbx_seq_one_letter_code
_entity_poly.pdbx_strand_id
1 'polypeptide(L)'
;MSNGDATAFLTSLLNKSLRIHVTDGRMFVGQMKCTDQERNIILACTHEYRRPSKRAIEQAAQNPSADGKVRLDMVKRFVGLVVVPGQYITKIELD
;
A
#
# COMPACT_ATOMS: atom_id res chain seq x y z
N MET A 1 -18.32 -12.17 5.49
CA MET A 1 -17.24 -13.17 5.42
C MET A 1 -16.88 -13.60 6.83
N SER A 2 -16.83 -14.89 7.10
CA SER A 2 -16.40 -15.41 8.41
C SER A 2 -14.91 -15.23 8.60
N ASN A 3 -14.42 -15.30 9.86
CA ASN A 3 -12.98 -15.25 10.12
C ASN A 3 -12.22 -16.39 9.42
N GLY A 4 -12.82 -17.58 9.33
CA GLY A 4 -12.22 -18.71 8.63
C GLY A 4 -12.07 -18.44 7.13
N ASP A 5 -13.10 -17.88 6.51
CA ASP A 5 -13.06 -17.54 5.08
C ASP A 5 -12.03 -16.44 4.79
N ALA A 6 -11.97 -15.43 5.65
CA ALA A 6 -10.99 -14.34 5.50
C ALA A 6 -9.56 -14.87 5.64
N THR A 7 -9.31 -15.75 6.61
CA THR A 7 -7.99 -16.35 6.82
C THR A 7 -7.60 -17.23 5.64
N ALA A 8 -8.52 -18.03 5.11
CA ALA A 8 -8.26 -18.88 3.94
C ALA A 8 -7.95 -18.03 2.71
N PHE A 9 -8.68 -16.93 2.50
CA PHE A 9 -8.40 -16.00 1.39
C PHE A 9 -7.00 -15.41 1.50
N LEU A 10 -6.64 -14.89 2.69
CA LEU A 10 -5.31 -14.31 2.89
C LEU A 10 -4.20 -15.35 2.74
N THR A 11 -4.43 -16.57 3.25
CA THR A 11 -3.45 -17.65 3.10
C THR A 11 -3.19 -17.98 1.62
N SER A 12 -4.21 -17.88 0.78
CA SER A 12 -4.04 -18.11 -0.67
C SER A 12 -3.13 -17.07 -1.35
N LEU A 13 -2.90 -15.92 -0.70
CA LEU A 13 -2.07 -14.84 -1.24
C LEU A 13 -0.61 -14.94 -0.78
N LEU A 14 -0.24 -15.94 0.02
CA LEU A 14 1.15 -16.10 0.47
C LEU A 14 2.11 -16.20 -0.71
N ASN A 15 3.25 -15.54 -0.57
CA ASN A 15 4.32 -15.44 -1.57
C ASN A 15 3.94 -14.66 -2.83
N LYS A 16 2.78 -14.05 -2.88
CA LYS A 16 2.39 -13.17 -4.00
C LYS A 16 2.72 -11.72 -3.69
N SER A 17 3.00 -10.95 -4.73
CA SER A 17 3.17 -9.50 -4.59
C SER A 17 1.81 -8.84 -4.48
N LEU A 18 1.65 -8.03 -3.44
CA LEU A 18 0.38 -7.38 -3.12
C LEU A 18 0.57 -5.87 -3.02
N ARG A 19 -0.50 -5.14 -3.37
CA ARG A 19 -0.66 -3.73 -3.02
C ARG A 19 -1.68 -3.63 -1.91
N ILE A 20 -1.27 -3.08 -0.77
CA ILE A 20 -2.12 -2.95 0.40
C ILE A 20 -2.32 -1.48 0.70
N HIS A 21 -3.57 -1.04 0.66
CA HIS A 21 -3.97 0.32 0.97
C HIS A 21 -4.41 0.39 2.44
N VAL A 22 -3.97 1.42 3.14
CA VAL A 22 -4.28 1.61 4.55
C VAL A 22 -5.01 2.92 4.80
N THR A 23 -5.62 3.05 5.99
CA THR A 23 -6.54 4.13 6.34
C THR A 23 -5.94 5.53 6.27
N ASP A 24 -4.62 5.68 6.45
CA ASP A 24 -3.95 6.98 6.39
C ASP A 24 -3.58 7.42 4.97
N GLY A 25 -3.96 6.64 3.96
CA GLY A 25 -3.70 6.96 2.56
C GLY A 25 -2.40 6.41 2.00
N ARG A 26 -1.59 5.73 2.80
CA ARG A 26 -0.39 5.05 2.30
C ARG A 26 -0.75 3.76 1.58
N MET A 27 0.14 3.33 0.71
CA MET A 27 0.05 2.05 0.02
C MET A 27 1.38 1.31 0.17
N PHE A 28 1.31 0.03 0.49
CA PHE A 28 2.49 -0.82 0.59
C PHE A 28 2.48 -1.86 -0.51
N VAL A 29 3.58 -1.98 -1.22
CA VAL A 29 3.75 -2.99 -2.27
C VAL A 29 4.89 -3.91 -1.88
N GLY A 30 4.59 -5.18 -1.71
CA GLY A 30 5.59 -6.16 -1.28
C GLY A 30 5.07 -7.58 -1.40
N GLN A 31 5.95 -8.52 -1.08
CA GLN A 31 5.62 -9.93 -1.12
C GLN A 31 5.07 -10.38 0.24
N MET A 32 3.88 -10.97 0.24
CA MET A 32 3.24 -11.45 1.46
C MET A 32 3.94 -12.70 1.97
N LYS A 33 4.42 -12.64 3.20
CA LYS A 33 5.14 -13.75 3.84
C LYS A 33 4.37 -14.43 4.95
N CYS A 34 3.47 -13.70 5.61
CA CYS A 34 2.80 -14.21 6.79
C CYS A 34 1.49 -13.49 7.01
N THR A 35 0.52 -14.19 7.60
CA THR A 35 -0.74 -13.61 8.08
C THR A 35 -1.18 -14.37 9.32
N ASP A 36 -2.11 -13.79 10.08
CA ASP A 36 -2.65 -14.38 11.29
C ASP A 36 -4.17 -14.27 11.34
N GLN A 37 -4.76 -14.74 12.45
CA GLN A 37 -6.20 -14.74 12.65
C GLN A 37 -6.78 -13.33 12.75
N GLU A 38 -5.97 -12.34 13.12
CA GLU A 38 -6.36 -10.93 13.21
C GLU A 38 -6.19 -10.21 11.90
N ARG A 39 -5.79 -10.94 10.86
CA ARG A 39 -5.56 -10.41 9.49
C ARG A 39 -4.43 -9.39 9.40
N ASN A 40 -3.48 -9.45 10.33
CA ASN A 40 -2.22 -8.74 10.18
C ASN A 40 -1.44 -9.38 9.05
N ILE A 41 -0.71 -8.56 8.28
CA ILE A 41 0.05 -9.04 7.12
C ILE A 41 1.49 -8.61 7.27
N ILE A 42 2.41 -9.56 7.05
CA ILE A 42 3.84 -9.28 6.98
C ILE A 42 4.26 -9.31 5.51
N LEU A 43 4.81 -8.20 5.03
CA LEU A 43 5.33 -8.05 3.68
C LEU A 43 6.85 -7.98 3.71
N ALA A 44 7.50 -8.65 2.76
CA ALA A 44 8.94 -8.56 2.54
C ALA A 44 9.23 -7.78 1.27
N CYS A 45 10.43 -7.22 1.17
CA CYS A 45 10.88 -6.43 0.02
C CYS A 45 9.89 -5.32 -0.32
N THR A 46 9.44 -4.61 0.69
CA THR A 46 8.29 -3.72 0.60
C THR A 46 8.71 -2.30 0.27
N HIS A 47 7.94 -1.67 -0.62
CA HIS A 47 8.01 -0.24 -0.88
C HIS A 47 6.77 0.42 -0.30
N GLU A 48 6.97 1.57 0.34
CA GLU A 48 5.89 2.41 0.83
C GLU A 48 5.65 3.53 -0.16
N TYR A 49 4.39 3.73 -0.53
CA TYR A 49 3.97 4.83 -1.38
C TYR A 49 3.11 5.78 -0.56
N ARG A 50 3.48 7.06 -0.55
CA ARG A 50 2.74 8.12 0.13
C ARG A 50 2.23 9.12 -0.87
N ARG A 51 1.08 9.73 -0.59
CA ARG A 51 0.61 10.86 -1.38
C ARG A 51 1.58 12.02 -1.20
N PRO A 52 1.82 12.82 -2.26
CA PRO A 52 2.60 14.05 -2.11
C PRO A 52 1.97 14.94 -1.03
N SER A 53 2.82 15.70 -0.33
CA SER A 53 2.34 16.67 0.65
C SER A 53 1.47 17.72 -0.04
N LYS A 54 0.60 18.35 0.74
CA LYS A 54 -0.24 19.44 0.24
C LYS A 54 0.61 20.56 -0.38
N ARG A 55 1.75 20.85 0.23
CA ARG A 55 2.71 21.84 -0.30
C ARG A 55 3.28 21.42 -1.65
N ALA A 56 3.62 20.15 -1.82
CA ALA A 56 4.14 19.64 -3.10
C ALA A 56 3.06 19.73 -4.18
N ILE A 57 1.81 19.45 -3.84
CA ILE A 57 0.68 19.58 -4.76
C ILE A 57 0.52 21.03 -5.21
N GLU A 58 0.57 21.97 -4.28
CA GLU A 58 0.45 23.41 -4.57
C GLU A 58 1.59 23.89 -5.46
N GLN A 59 2.82 23.45 -5.18
CA GLN A 59 3.98 23.81 -6.00
C GLN A 59 3.88 23.26 -7.43
N ALA A 60 3.42 22.03 -7.58
CA ALA A 60 3.23 21.42 -8.89
C ALA A 60 2.11 22.12 -9.69
N ALA A 61 1.05 22.59 -9.01
CA ALA A 61 -0.02 23.34 -9.64
C ALA A 61 0.45 24.70 -10.16
N GLN A 62 1.43 25.32 -9.47
CA GLN A 62 2.02 26.61 -9.89
C GLN A 62 2.96 26.47 -11.06
N ASN A 63 3.53 25.29 -11.30
CA ASN A 63 4.49 25.02 -12.36
C ASN A 63 4.00 23.84 -13.21
N PRO A 64 2.91 24.03 -13.99
CA PRO A 64 2.38 22.95 -14.82
C PRO A 64 3.38 22.57 -15.93
N SER A 65 3.32 21.32 -16.38
CA SER A 65 4.13 20.88 -17.51
C SER A 65 3.73 21.59 -18.80
N ALA A 66 4.57 21.46 -19.84
CA ALA A 66 4.36 22.16 -21.11
C ALA A 66 3.02 21.82 -21.78
N ASP A 67 2.43 20.67 -21.46
CA ASP A 67 1.10 20.27 -21.97
C ASP A 67 -0.06 20.77 -21.09
N GLY A 68 0.22 21.61 -20.09
CA GLY A 68 -0.77 22.15 -19.17
C GLY A 68 -1.27 21.19 -18.13
N LYS A 69 -0.71 19.99 -18.03
CA LYS A 69 -1.11 18.99 -17.03
C LYS A 69 -0.22 19.05 -15.81
N VAL A 70 -0.84 18.90 -14.63
CA VAL A 70 -0.12 18.76 -13.37
C VAL A 70 0.13 17.27 -13.14
N ARG A 71 1.40 16.90 -13.03
CA ARG A 71 1.80 15.52 -12.73
C ARG A 71 2.48 15.48 -11.38
N LEU A 72 1.99 14.56 -10.55
CA LEU A 72 2.56 14.31 -9.23
C LEU A 72 2.72 12.81 -9.05
N ASP A 73 3.96 12.40 -8.86
CA ASP A 73 4.23 11.01 -8.49
C ASP A 73 4.09 10.85 -6.98
N MET A 74 3.62 9.69 -6.55
CA MET A 74 3.63 9.34 -5.14
C MET A 74 5.08 9.24 -4.65
N VAL A 75 5.32 9.67 -3.42
CA VAL A 75 6.61 9.51 -2.79
C VAL A 75 6.83 8.02 -2.51
N LYS A 76 7.87 7.44 -3.07
CA LYS A 76 8.20 6.01 -2.95
C LYS A 76 9.42 5.83 -2.06
N ARG A 77 9.34 4.89 -1.13
CA ARG A 77 10.44 4.57 -0.23
C ARG A 77 10.53 3.06 -0.03
N PHE A 78 11.74 2.51 -0.12
CA PHE A 78 11.99 1.12 0.25
C PHE A 78 12.05 1.00 1.78
N VAL A 79 11.25 0.11 2.34
CA VAL A 79 11.19 -0.10 3.79
C VAL A 79 11.51 -1.54 4.22
N GLY A 80 11.58 -2.48 3.30
CA GLY A 80 11.94 -3.86 3.57
C GLY A 80 10.82 -4.67 4.19
N LEU A 81 11.01 -5.14 5.41
CA LEU A 81 10.03 -5.95 6.12
C LEU A 81 9.04 -5.04 6.86
N VAL A 82 7.76 -5.23 6.60
CA VAL A 82 6.69 -4.39 7.19
C VAL A 82 5.58 -5.28 7.73
N VAL A 83 5.10 -4.95 8.93
CA VAL A 83 3.88 -5.52 9.50
C VAL A 83 2.74 -4.51 9.29
N VAL A 84 1.71 -4.93 8.56
CA VAL A 84 0.52 -4.10 8.33
C VAL A 84 -0.62 -4.64 9.18
N PRO A 85 -1.05 -3.91 10.22
CA PRO A 85 -2.16 -4.36 11.05
C PRO A 85 -3.46 -4.46 10.25
N GLY A 86 -4.19 -5.58 10.41
CA GLY A 86 -5.39 -5.83 9.64
C GLY A 86 -6.46 -4.74 9.79
N GLN A 87 -6.55 -4.14 10.98
CA GLN A 87 -7.55 -3.09 11.26
C GLN A 87 -7.35 -1.82 10.43
N TYR A 88 -6.16 -1.60 9.90
CA TYR A 88 -5.86 -0.42 9.09
C TYR A 88 -5.96 -0.67 7.59
N ILE A 89 -6.15 -1.92 7.18
CA ILE A 89 -6.20 -2.28 5.76
C ILE A 89 -7.57 -1.92 5.19
N THR A 90 -7.59 -1.11 4.14
CA THR A 90 -8.83 -0.74 3.45
C THR A 90 -9.03 -1.51 2.15
N LYS A 91 -7.92 -1.94 1.51
CA LYS A 91 -7.99 -2.64 0.23
C LYS A 91 -6.73 -3.46 0.00
N ILE A 92 -6.88 -4.65 -0.55
CA ILE A 92 -5.77 -5.51 -0.98
C ILE A 92 -5.97 -5.81 -2.46
N GLU A 93 -4.91 -5.61 -3.24
CA GLU A 93 -4.88 -5.91 -4.67
C GLU A 93 -3.68 -6.76 -5.01
N LEU A 94 -3.80 -7.64 -5.99
CA LEU A 94 -2.64 -8.29 -6.59
C LEU A 94 -1.87 -7.28 -7.42
N ASP A 95 -0.57 -7.28 -7.22
CA ASP A 95 0.32 -6.39 -7.96
C ASP A 95 0.61 -6.94 -9.37
#